data_06f8561456920260cc8355ab9d15c22b
#
_entry.id   06f8561456920260cc8355ab9d15c22b
#
_cell.length_a   1.000
_cell.length_b   1.000
_cell.length_c   1.000
_cell.angle_alpha   90.00
_cell.angle_beta   90.00
_cell.angle_gamma   90.00
#
_symmetry.space_group_name_H-M   'P 1'
#
loop_
_entity.id
_entity.type
_entity.pdbx_description
1 polymer ?
#
loop_
_entity_poly.entity_id
_entity_poly.type
_entity_poly.pdbx_seq_one_letter_code
_entity_poly.pdbx_strand_id
1 'polypeptide(L)'
;AGGRDAALLLHSQGQGQKLVDEVGRGAQLKVMQGLPARLMPMALWHTASLGLEVWLSAVAYGARQVLVLLTEEEAPQYKTALTEQMAVAQSILNGLGYAGVHFACIEASHPQALDGELQRLTGRNAVVPQGPGVAARHAVQNEKRSTLELVLDHLMAHAPVLQLANPPEAIDLPALGSLLGSITVNADRCTLCMSCVGACPASALQDNPQQPELKFIEKNCVQCGLCAKTCPEQAISLQPRLLLTPERNQARRLHH
;
A
#
# COMPACT_ATOMS: atom_id res chain seq x y z
N ALA A 1 -10.97 18.25 18.94
CA ALA A 1 -11.31 16.93 18.39
C ALA A 1 -10.36 15.79 18.85
N GLY A 2 -9.39 16.06 19.71
CA GLY A 2 -8.55 15.03 20.38
C GLY A 2 -7.75 14.10 19.46
N GLY A 3 -7.50 14.49 18.20
CA GLY A 3 -6.73 13.67 17.22
C GLY A 3 -7.43 12.39 16.75
N ARG A 4 -8.68 12.14 17.13
CA ARG A 4 -9.47 11.03 16.63
C ARG A 4 -9.86 11.28 15.18
N ASP A 5 -9.85 10.23 14.36
CA ASP A 5 -10.28 10.27 12.96
C ASP A 5 -9.44 11.19 12.06
N ALA A 6 -8.17 11.38 12.40
CA ALA A 6 -7.25 12.19 11.62
C ALA A 6 -7.18 11.75 10.16
N ALA A 7 -7.16 12.72 9.25
CA ALA A 7 -6.87 12.53 7.84
C ALA A 7 -5.58 13.31 7.49
N LEU A 8 -4.72 12.73 6.67
CA LEU A 8 -3.52 13.39 6.17
C LEU A 8 -3.78 13.93 4.77
N LEU A 9 -3.33 15.14 4.48
CA LEU A 9 -3.24 15.68 3.13
C LEU A 9 -1.76 15.84 2.78
N LEU A 10 -1.24 14.93 1.98
CA LEU A 10 0.14 14.95 1.51
C LEU A 10 0.20 15.77 0.22
N HIS A 11 1.06 16.77 0.16
CA HIS A 11 1.16 17.69 -0.97
C HIS A 11 2.60 18.12 -1.22
N SER A 12 2.91 18.60 -2.45
CA SER A 12 4.21 19.15 -2.77
C SER A 12 4.49 20.45 -2.01
N GLN A 13 5.76 20.76 -1.78
CA GLN A 13 6.19 22.05 -1.23
C GLN A 13 6.04 23.22 -2.24
N GLY A 14 5.80 22.90 -3.51
CA GLY A 14 5.62 23.86 -4.60
C GLY A 14 4.17 24.31 -4.76
N GLN A 15 3.51 23.86 -5.82
CA GLN A 15 2.12 24.23 -6.13
C GLN A 15 1.13 23.70 -5.10
N GLY A 16 1.37 22.48 -4.58
CA GLY A 16 0.51 21.90 -3.56
C GLY A 16 0.42 22.79 -2.32
N GLN A 17 1.57 23.29 -1.81
CA GLN A 17 1.60 24.21 -0.68
C GLN A 17 0.87 25.52 -0.96
N LYS A 18 1.06 26.11 -2.16
CA LYS A 18 0.37 27.34 -2.55
C LYS A 18 -1.15 27.17 -2.52
N LEU A 19 -1.67 26.08 -3.08
CA LEU A 19 -3.11 25.80 -3.09
C LEU A 19 -3.67 25.63 -1.67
N VAL A 20 -2.95 24.92 -0.80
CA VAL A 20 -3.35 24.76 0.61
C VAL A 20 -3.38 26.11 1.33
N ASP A 21 -2.38 26.96 1.14
CA ASP A 21 -2.31 28.30 1.72
C ASP A 21 -3.44 29.21 1.19
N GLU A 22 -3.78 29.10 -0.08
CA GLU A 22 -4.89 29.84 -0.69
C GLU A 22 -6.26 29.43 -0.15
N VAL A 23 -6.48 28.11 0.05
CA VAL A 23 -7.69 27.62 0.72
C VAL A 23 -7.76 28.17 2.15
N GLY A 24 -6.64 28.19 2.88
CA GLY A 24 -6.57 28.77 4.22
C GLY A 24 -6.90 30.28 4.25
N ARG A 25 -6.35 31.06 3.31
CA ARG A 25 -6.65 32.50 3.17
C ARG A 25 -8.12 32.71 2.79
N GLY A 26 -8.66 31.91 1.87
CA GLY A 26 -10.06 31.99 1.47
C GLY A 26 -11.04 31.72 2.63
N ALA A 27 -10.67 30.81 3.52
CA ALA A 27 -11.45 30.55 4.73
C ALA A 27 -11.43 31.73 5.70
N GLN A 28 -10.30 32.41 5.89
CA GLN A 28 -10.21 33.63 6.69
C GLN A 28 -11.07 34.76 6.12
N LEU A 29 -11.15 34.88 4.80
CA LEU A 29 -11.99 35.85 4.09
C LEU A 29 -13.47 35.41 3.98
N LYS A 30 -13.80 34.22 4.48
CA LYS A 30 -15.16 33.62 4.42
C LYS A 30 -15.69 33.39 2.98
N VAL A 31 -14.81 33.22 2.02
CA VAL A 31 -15.13 32.89 0.61
C VAL A 31 -14.92 31.40 0.28
N MET A 32 -14.34 30.64 1.21
CA MET A 32 -14.17 29.20 1.17
C MET A 32 -14.45 28.58 2.53
N GLN A 33 -14.68 27.27 2.58
CA GLN A 33 -14.90 26.56 3.85
C GLN A 33 -13.59 26.32 4.60
N GLY A 34 -12.49 26.13 3.86
CA GLY A 34 -11.18 25.90 4.43
C GLY A 34 -10.91 24.43 4.76
N LEU A 35 -9.77 24.18 5.38
CA LEU A 35 -9.37 22.82 5.75
C LEU A 35 -10.27 22.26 6.85
N PRO A 36 -10.91 21.09 6.65
CA PRO A 36 -11.65 20.42 7.69
C PRO A 36 -10.82 20.14 8.95
N ALA A 37 -11.41 20.27 10.13
CA ALA A 37 -10.69 20.24 11.42
C ALA A 37 -9.91 18.93 11.70
N ARG A 38 -10.28 17.83 11.05
CA ARG A 38 -9.58 16.54 11.18
C ARG A 38 -8.44 16.36 10.16
N LEU A 39 -8.31 17.27 9.19
CA LEU A 39 -7.33 17.18 8.12
C LEU A 39 -6.01 17.84 8.54
N MET A 40 -4.91 17.11 8.42
CA MET A 40 -3.57 17.60 8.68
C MET A 40 -2.79 17.69 7.36
N PRO A 41 -2.52 18.90 6.84
CA PRO A 41 -1.67 19.06 5.67
C PRO A 41 -0.22 18.81 6.03
N MET A 42 0.48 18.09 5.16
CA MET A 42 1.90 17.75 5.30
C MET A 42 2.62 17.98 3.97
N ALA A 43 3.51 18.94 3.96
CA ALA A 43 4.32 19.26 2.79
C ALA A 43 5.46 18.24 2.62
N LEU A 44 5.60 17.74 1.39
CA LEU A 44 6.65 16.84 0.97
C LEU A 44 7.48 17.48 -0.13
N TRP A 45 8.74 17.09 -0.24
CA TRP A 45 9.57 17.54 -1.37
C TRP A 45 8.91 17.15 -2.70
N HIS A 46 8.45 15.91 -2.84
CA HIS A 46 7.73 15.43 -4.01
C HIS A 46 6.78 14.29 -3.65
N THR A 47 5.54 14.35 -4.16
CA THR A 47 4.50 13.34 -3.88
C THR A 47 4.82 11.97 -4.45
N ALA A 48 5.62 11.88 -5.54
CA ALA A 48 6.08 10.62 -6.11
C ALA A 48 7.04 9.81 -5.20
N SER A 49 7.53 10.39 -4.09
CA SER A 49 8.33 9.66 -3.10
C SER A 49 7.50 8.75 -2.20
N LEU A 50 6.18 8.87 -2.25
CA LEU A 50 5.24 8.07 -1.44
C LEU A 50 5.14 6.65 -1.98
N GLY A 51 5.08 5.70 -1.07
CA GLY A 51 4.92 4.28 -1.38
C GLY A 51 3.93 3.59 -0.44
N LEU A 52 3.68 2.33 -0.74
CA LEU A 52 2.76 1.47 0.02
C LEU A 52 3.07 1.47 1.52
N GLU A 53 4.35 1.48 1.89
CA GLU A 53 4.81 1.51 3.27
C GLU A 53 4.40 2.77 4.02
N VAL A 54 4.37 3.93 3.33
CA VAL A 54 3.99 5.21 3.94
C VAL A 54 2.48 5.25 4.21
N TRP A 55 1.69 4.85 3.23
CA TRP A 55 0.22 4.92 3.33
C TRP A 55 -0.32 3.95 4.37
N LEU A 56 0.13 2.71 4.34
CA LEU A 56 -0.28 1.72 5.33
C LEU A 56 0.26 2.06 6.73
N SER A 57 1.48 2.64 6.84
CA SER A 57 2.00 3.15 8.12
C SER A 57 1.10 4.24 8.69
N ALA A 58 0.67 5.20 7.88
CA ALA A 58 -0.20 6.27 8.34
C ALA A 58 -1.49 5.71 8.97
N VAL A 59 -2.11 4.70 8.33
CA VAL A 59 -3.30 4.03 8.86
C VAL A 59 -2.98 3.24 10.13
N ALA A 60 -1.87 2.50 10.15
CA ALA A 60 -1.43 1.75 11.33
C ALA A 60 -1.16 2.65 12.53
N TYR A 61 -0.60 3.85 12.32
CA TYR A 61 -0.40 4.86 13.36
C TYR A 61 -1.65 5.65 13.73
N GLY A 62 -2.80 5.38 13.10
CA GLY A 62 -4.10 5.89 13.51
C GLY A 62 -4.74 6.92 12.58
N ALA A 63 -4.13 7.26 11.45
CA ALA A 63 -4.82 8.05 10.43
C ALA A 63 -5.98 7.23 9.83
N ARG A 64 -7.12 7.87 9.62
CA ARG A 64 -8.28 7.24 8.98
C ARG A 64 -8.26 7.37 7.46
N GLN A 65 -7.66 8.45 6.97
CA GLN A 65 -7.54 8.70 5.54
C GLN A 65 -6.17 9.30 5.22
N VAL A 66 -5.67 9.00 4.04
CA VAL A 66 -4.49 9.61 3.44
C VAL A 66 -4.88 10.09 2.05
N LEU A 67 -4.85 11.40 1.87
CA LEU A 67 -5.16 12.08 0.62
C LEU A 67 -3.85 12.59 0.03
N VAL A 68 -3.67 12.46 -1.26
CA VAL A 68 -2.52 13.03 -1.99
C VAL A 68 -3.03 14.08 -2.95
N LEU A 69 -2.59 15.32 -2.75
CA LEU A 69 -2.87 16.41 -3.68
C LEU A 69 -1.90 16.33 -4.85
N LEU A 70 -2.45 16.18 -6.03
CA LEU A 70 -1.76 16.18 -7.31
C LEU A 70 -2.08 17.49 -8.04
N THR A 71 -1.05 18.10 -8.57
CA THR A 71 -1.11 19.35 -9.33
C THR A 71 -0.56 19.13 -10.74
N GLU A 72 -0.24 20.19 -11.44
CA GLU A 72 0.45 20.13 -12.74
C GLU A 72 1.94 19.79 -12.61
N GLU A 73 2.50 19.82 -11.39
CA GLU A 73 3.90 19.45 -11.14
C GLU A 73 4.16 17.95 -11.31
N GLU A 74 3.12 17.12 -11.07
CA GLU A 74 3.25 15.67 -11.16
C GLU A 74 3.05 15.19 -12.60
N ALA A 75 4.10 14.56 -13.14
CA ALA A 75 4.01 13.94 -14.47
C ALA A 75 2.98 12.79 -14.50
N PRO A 76 2.28 12.57 -15.63
CA PRO A 76 1.20 11.58 -15.72
C PRO A 76 1.58 10.17 -15.24
N GLN A 77 2.81 9.72 -15.52
CA GLN A 77 3.29 8.41 -15.07
C GLN A 77 3.36 8.28 -13.54
N TYR A 78 3.64 9.37 -12.82
CA TYR A 78 3.62 9.35 -11.35
C TYR A 78 2.20 9.28 -10.79
N LYS A 79 1.26 9.98 -11.42
CA LYS A 79 -0.17 9.92 -11.06
C LYS A 79 -0.69 8.49 -11.22
N THR A 80 -0.39 7.85 -12.35
CA THR A 80 -0.75 6.46 -12.63
C THR A 80 -0.16 5.51 -11.58
N ALA A 81 1.14 5.60 -11.32
CA ALA A 81 1.82 4.74 -10.34
C ALA A 81 1.27 4.91 -8.91
N LEU A 82 0.98 6.15 -8.50
CA LEU A 82 0.35 6.43 -7.19
C LEU A 82 -1.04 5.79 -7.09
N THR A 83 -1.86 5.93 -8.14
CA THR A 83 -3.21 5.37 -8.18
C THR A 83 -3.19 3.83 -8.12
N GLU A 84 -2.30 3.19 -8.87
CA GLU A 84 -2.14 1.72 -8.85
C GLU A 84 -1.71 1.22 -7.47
N GLN A 85 -0.72 1.85 -6.84
CA GLN A 85 -0.27 1.46 -5.51
C GLN A 85 -1.33 1.75 -4.43
N MET A 86 -2.09 2.85 -4.53
CA MET A 86 -3.22 3.12 -3.64
C MET A 86 -4.32 2.08 -3.77
N ALA A 87 -4.57 1.57 -4.98
CA ALA A 87 -5.52 0.48 -5.19
C ALA A 87 -5.07 -0.80 -4.47
N VAL A 88 -3.77 -1.11 -4.48
CA VAL A 88 -3.20 -2.23 -3.70
C VAL A 88 -3.38 -1.99 -2.20
N ALA A 89 -3.03 -0.81 -1.69
CA ALA A 89 -3.19 -0.46 -0.28
C ALA A 89 -4.65 -0.58 0.18
N GLN A 90 -5.58 -0.06 -0.63
CA GLN A 90 -7.01 -0.12 -0.34
C GLN A 90 -7.53 -1.58 -0.36
N SER A 91 -7.06 -2.40 -1.31
CA SER A 91 -7.42 -3.82 -1.38
C SER A 91 -6.95 -4.58 -0.14
N ILE A 92 -5.75 -4.28 0.37
CA ILE A 92 -5.25 -4.86 1.62
C ILE A 92 -6.18 -4.49 2.78
N LEU A 93 -6.51 -3.21 2.97
CA LEU A 93 -7.36 -2.76 4.07
C LEU A 93 -8.78 -3.36 3.97
N ASN A 94 -9.37 -3.37 2.78
CA ASN A 94 -10.68 -3.98 2.55
C ASN A 94 -10.68 -5.47 2.87
N GLY A 95 -9.67 -6.20 2.39
CA GLY A 95 -9.51 -7.62 2.64
C GLY A 95 -9.27 -7.96 4.11
N LEU A 96 -8.64 -7.07 4.88
CA LEU A 96 -8.50 -7.17 6.33
C LEU A 96 -9.78 -6.79 7.09
N GLY A 97 -10.81 -6.27 6.40
CA GLY A 97 -12.09 -5.90 6.98
C GLY A 97 -12.16 -4.47 7.51
N TYR A 98 -11.20 -3.61 7.17
CA TYR A 98 -11.27 -2.18 7.46
C TYR A 98 -12.12 -1.47 6.41
N ALA A 99 -13.38 -1.19 6.73
CA ALA A 99 -14.33 -0.63 5.78
C ALA A 99 -14.11 0.87 5.52
N GLY A 100 -14.39 1.31 4.31
CA GLY A 100 -14.37 2.71 3.87
C GLY A 100 -13.23 3.03 2.91
N VAL A 101 -13.20 4.28 2.43
CA VAL A 101 -12.19 4.78 1.48
C VAL A 101 -11.06 5.45 2.25
N HIS A 102 -9.93 4.75 2.37
CA HIS A 102 -8.76 5.21 3.14
C HIS A 102 -7.83 6.09 2.31
N PHE A 103 -7.75 5.85 1.01
CA PHE A 103 -6.81 6.53 0.13
C PHE A 103 -7.51 7.19 -1.04
N ALA A 104 -7.10 8.42 -1.37
CA ALA A 104 -7.57 9.10 -2.58
C ALA A 104 -6.53 10.10 -3.09
N CYS A 105 -6.43 10.20 -4.42
CA CYS A 105 -5.77 11.32 -5.08
C CYS A 105 -6.78 12.44 -5.32
N ILE A 106 -6.37 13.67 -5.05
CA ILE A 106 -7.12 14.88 -5.37
C ILE A 106 -6.35 15.63 -6.45
N GLU A 107 -6.91 15.76 -7.63
CA GLU A 107 -6.36 16.60 -8.67
C GLU A 107 -7.00 17.99 -8.59
N ALA A 108 -6.19 19.01 -8.35
CA ALA A 108 -6.67 20.38 -8.27
C ALA A 108 -5.67 21.36 -8.88
N SER A 109 -6.15 22.27 -9.72
CA SER A 109 -5.41 23.38 -10.33
C SER A 109 -5.74 24.73 -9.72
N HIS A 110 -6.80 24.82 -8.91
CA HIS A 110 -7.23 26.05 -8.25
C HIS A 110 -7.86 25.77 -6.88
N PRO A 111 -7.82 26.74 -5.95
CA PRO A 111 -8.17 26.51 -4.54
C PRO A 111 -9.65 26.15 -4.30
N GLN A 112 -10.59 26.63 -5.14
CA GLN A 112 -12.00 26.29 -5.00
C GLN A 112 -12.27 24.82 -5.28
N ALA A 113 -11.58 24.23 -6.29
CA ALA A 113 -11.69 22.81 -6.58
C ALA A 113 -11.12 21.98 -5.41
N LEU A 114 -9.97 22.39 -4.88
CA LEU A 114 -9.39 21.73 -3.71
C LEU A 114 -10.33 21.81 -2.50
N ASP A 115 -10.86 23.00 -2.17
CA ASP A 115 -11.78 23.17 -1.05
C ASP A 115 -13.00 22.23 -1.18
N GLY A 116 -13.63 22.19 -2.36
CA GLY A 116 -14.77 21.31 -2.62
C GLY A 116 -14.46 19.83 -2.39
N GLU A 117 -13.34 19.33 -2.92
CA GLU A 117 -12.92 17.94 -2.75
C GLU A 117 -12.57 17.61 -1.29
N LEU A 118 -11.89 18.52 -0.58
CA LEU A 118 -11.60 18.34 0.84
C LEU A 118 -12.87 18.24 1.68
N GLN A 119 -13.87 19.08 1.42
CA GLN A 119 -15.16 19.01 2.12
C GLN A 119 -15.90 17.70 1.81
N ARG A 120 -15.87 17.25 0.56
CA ARG A 120 -16.49 16.00 0.14
C ARG A 120 -15.85 14.79 0.85
N LEU A 121 -14.52 14.73 0.92
CA LEU A 121 -13.77 13.57 1.42
C LEU A 121 -13.60 13.58 2.96
N THR A 122 -13.45 14.76 3.56
CA THR A 122 -13.07 14.89 4.97
C THR A 122 -13.90 15.87 5.78
N GLY A 123 -14.87 16.51 5.15
CA GLY A 123 -15.78 17.45 5.80
C GLY A 123 -16.67 16.81 6.87
N ARG A 124 -17.50 17.61 7.51
CA ARG A 124 -18.34 17.18 8.66
C ARG A 124 -19.27 16.00 8.34
N ASN A 125 -19.75 15.91 7.11
CA ASN A 125 -20.69 14.88 6.66
C ASN A 125 -20.01 13.71 5.94
N ALA A 126 -18.67 13.71 5.82
CA ALA A 126 -17.94 12.64 5.18
C ALA A 126 -17.92 11.39 6.06
N VAL A 127 -18.04 10.23 5.41
CA VAL A 127 -17.92 8.94 6.09
C VAL A 127 -16.47 8.73 6.50
N VAL A 128 -16.24 8.47 7.79
CA VAL A 128 -14.90 8.17 8.31
C VAL A 128 -14.61 6.70 8.15
N PRO A 129 -13.52 6.32 7.45
CA PRO A 129 -13.13 4.92 7.31
C PRO A 129 -12.76 4.27 8.65
N GLN A 130 -12.92 2.96 8.73
CA GLN A 130 -12.49 2.17 9.87
C GLN A 130 -10.97 1.99 9.86
N GLY A 131 -10.36 1.87 11.01
CA GLY A 131 -8.93 1.57 11.13
C GLY A 131 -8.67 0.70 12.35
N PRO A 132 -7.42 0.30 12.60
CA PRO A 132 -7.08 -0.46 13.78
C PRO A 132 -7.50 0.32 15.03
N GLY A 133 -8.12 -0.38 15.98
CA GLY A 133 -8.55 0.22 17.24
C GLY A 133 -7.39 0.69 18.12
N VAL A 134 -6.18 0.16 17.84
CA VAL A 134 -4.94 0.46 18.55
C VAL A 134 -3.92 0.97 17.53
N ALA A 135 -3.32 2.13 17.82
CA ALA A 135 -2.25 2.66 16.96
C ALA A 135 -0.95 1.86 17.13
N ALA A 136 -0.23 1.68 16.03
CA ALA A 136 1.08 1.04 16.04
C ALA A 136 2.11 1.84 16.86
N ARG A 137 3.08 1.12 17.44
CA ARG A 137 4.15 1.71 18.29
C ARG A 137 5.56 1.34 17.83
N HIS A 138 5.69 0.59 16.72
CA HIS A 138 7.00 0.25 16.16
C HIS A 138 7.63 1.48 15.50
N ALA A 139 8.96 1.54 15.47
CA ALA A 139 9.68 2.56 14.72
C ALA A 139 9.76 2.20 13.24
N VAL A 140 9.79 3.20 12.38
CA VAL A 140 10.09 3.06 10.96
C VAL A 140 11.52 2.53 10.80
N GLN A 141 11.72 1.58 9.89
CA GLN A 141 13.02 1.00 9.59
C GLN A 141 13.70 1.75 8.43
N ASN A 142 15.01 1.59 8.30
CA ASN A 142 15.77 2.19 7.20
C ASN A 142 15.37 1.62 5.83
N GLU A 143 14.93 0.37 5.81
CA GLU A 143 14.45 -0.29 4.60
C GLU A 143 12.93 -0.25 4.51
N LYS A 144 12.42 0.17 3.36
CA LYS A 144 10.97 0.25 3.07
C LYS A 144 10.27 -1.09 3.28
N ARG A 145 10.89 -2.20 2.85
CA ARG A 145 10.31 -3.54 3.01
C ARG A 145 10.15 -3.92 4.47
N SER A 146 11.15 -3.67 5.30
CA SER A 146 11.09 -3.96 6.73
C SER A 146 10.00 -3.14 7.43
N THR A 147 9.85 -1.87 7.06
CA THR A 147 8.75 -1.04 7.55
C THR A 147 7.39 -1.61 7.12
N LEU A 148 7.24 -1.97 5.85
CA LEU A 148 5.99 -2.54 5.32
C LEU A 148 5.60 -3.83 6.06
N GLU A 149 6.56 -4.71 6.36
CA GLU A 149 6.30 -5.95 7.08
C GLU A 149 5.78 -5.69 8.50
N LEU A 150 6.42 -4.78 9.26
CA LEU A 150 5.94 -4.40 10.61
C LEU A 150 4.52 -3.81 10.57
N VAL A 151 4.23 -3.01 9.56
CA VAL A 151 2.91 -2.41 9.37
C VAL A 151 1.87 -3.47 9.04
N LEU A 152 2.18 -4.40 8.12
CA LEU A 152 1.28 -5.50 7.78
C LEU A 152 1.02 -6.40 8.99
N ASP A 153 2.05 -6.75 9.76
CA ASP A 153 1.91 -7.55 10.97
C ASP A 153 0.97 -6.86 11.99
N HIS A 154 1.12 -5.52 12.17
CA HIS A 154 0.23 -4.75 13.05
C HIS A 154 -1.22 -4.73 12.52
N LEU A 155 -1.42 -4.44 11.23
CA LEU A 155 -2.76 -4.39 10.63
C LEU A 155 -3.44 -5.76 10.68
N MET A 156 -2.72 -6.85 10.39
CA MET A 156 -3.25 -8.22 10.51
C MET A 156 -3.61 -8.57 11.96
N ALA A 157 -2.76 -8.23 12.93
CA ALA A 157 -3.03 -8.52 14.35
C ALA A 157 -4.32 -7.87 14.87
N HIS A 158 -4.78 -6.78 14.25
CA HIS A 158 -6.01 -6.06 14.63
C HIS A 158 -7.11 -6.16 13.58
N ALA A 159 -6.96 -7.04 12.57
CA ALA A 159 -7.88 -7.14 11.45
C ALA A 159 -9.23 -7.74 11.85
N PRO A 160 -10.36 -7.08 11.55
CA PRO A 160 -11.69 -7.64 11.81
C PRO A 160 -11.91 -9.00 11.16
N VAL A 161 -11.42 -9.20 9.93
CA VAL A 161 -11.61 -10.46 9.19
C VAL A 161 -10.94 -11.66 9.86
N LEU A 162 -9.82 -11.46 10.56
CA LEU A 162 -9.10 -12.54 11.26
C LEU A 162 -9.75 -12.93 12.60
N GLN A 163 -10.78 -12.20 13.04
CA GLN A 163 -11.61 -12.56 14.20
C GLN A 163 -12.83 -13.44 13.81
N LEU A 164 -13.02 -13.72 12.52
CA LEU A 164 -14.11 -14.58 12.04
C LEU A 164 -13.82 -16.06 12.37
N ALA A 165 -14.87 -16.87 12.44
CA ALA A 165 -14.74 -18.31 12.66
C ALA A 165 -13.95 -19.02 11.53
N ASN A 166 -14.08 -18.53 10.30
CA ASN A 166 -13.37 -19.03 9.12
C ASN A 166 -12.75 -17.83 8.37
N PRO A 167 -11.58 -17.34 8.82
CA PRO A 167 -10.90 -16.25 8.13
C PRO A 167 -10.38 -16.71 6.76
N PRO A 168 -10.30 -15.82 5.76
CA PRO A 168 -9.67 -16.14 4.49
C PRO A 168 -8.19 -16.44 4.69
N GLU A 169 -7.65 -17.34 3.89
CA GLU A 169 -6.22 -17.67 3.90
C GLU A 169 -5.36 -16.53 3.31
N ALA A 170 -5.88 -15.85 2.28
CA ALA A 170 -5.18 -14.79 1.58
C ALA A 170 -6.15 -13.72 1.07
N ILE A 171 -5.62 -12.55 0.75
CA ILE A 171 -6.29 -11.46 0.06
C ILE A 171 -5.71 -11.37 -1.34
N ASP A 172 -6.54 -11.46 -2.38
CA ASP A 172 -6.13 -11.20 -3.76
C ASP A 172 -5.86 -9.71 -3.96
N LEU A 173 -4.78 -9.39 -4.66
CA LEU A 173 -4.34 -8.02 -4.89
C LEU A 173 -4.37 -7.69 -6.39
N PRO A 174 -4.55 -6.41 -6.74
CA PRO A 174 -4.40 -5.95 -8.11
C PRO A 174 -3.03 -6.35 -8.68
N ALA A 175 -2.99 -6.81 -9.94
CA ALA A 175 -1.74 -7.20 -10.59
C ALA A 175 -0.80 -6.00 -10.80
N LEU A 176 -1.37 -4.83 -11.12
CA LEU A 176 -0.63 -3.59 -11.29
C LEU A 176 -0.31 -2.97 -9.92
N GLY A 177 0.92 -2.55 -9.73
CA GLY A 177 1.39 -1.89 -8.52
C GLY A 177 1.65 -2.82 -7.32
N SER A 178 1.31 -4.13 -7.39
CA SER A 178 1.54 -5.04 -6.27
C SER A 178 3.02 -5.36 -6.06
N LEU A 179 3.47 -5.21 -4.82
CA LEU A 179 4.80 -5.60 -4.34
C LEU A 179 4.73 -6.82 -3.41
N LEU A 180 3.57 -7.47 -3.34
CA LEU A 180 3.29 -8.61 -2.47
C LEU A 180 2.66 -9.73 -3.31
N GLY A 181 3.04 -10.96 -3.05
CA GLY A 181 2.41 -12.10 -3.69
C GLY A 181 3.21 -13.36 -3.68
N SER A 182 2.63 -14.35 -4.30
CA SER A 182 3.16 -15.67 -4.50
C SER A 182 3.56 -15.92 -5.95
N ILE A 183 4.02 -17.11 -6.20
CA ILE A 183 4.19 -17.68 -7.53
C ILE A 183 3.56 -19.07 -7.57
N THR A 184 3.16 -19.49 -8.76
CA THR A 184 2.81 -20.89 -9.06
C THR A 184 3.84 -21.47 -10.02
N VAL A 185 4.15 -22.75 -9.84
CA VAL A 185 5.07 -23.49 -10.71
C VAL A 185 4.31 -24.64 -11.35
N ASN A 186 4.34 -24.72 -12.67
CA ASN A 186 3.85 -25.88 -13.40
C ASN A 186 4.89 -27.00 -13.29
N ALA A 187 4.58 -28.02 -12.49
CA ALA A 187 5.48 -29.14 -12.21
C ALA A 187 5.86 -29.94 -13.46
N ASP A 188 4.92 -30.12 -14.41
CA ASP A 188 5.16 -30.88 -15.65
C ASP A 188 6.15 -30.20 -16.60
N ARG A 189 6.29 -28.89 -16.48
CA ARG A 189 7.19 -28.08 -17.30
C ARG A 189 8.50 -27.75 -16.59
N CYS A 190 8.52 -27.76 -15.27
CA CYS A 190 9.69 -27.35 -14.50
C CYS A 190 10.77 -28.43 -14.52
N THR A 191 11.93 -28.13 -15.08
CA THR A 191 13.10 -29.03 -15.14
C THR A 191 14.04 -28.90 -13.94
N LEU A 192 13.69 -28.13 -12.92
CA LEU A 192 14.54 -27.83 -11.75
C LEU A 192 15.92 -27.27 -12.09
N CYS A 193 16.02 -26.48 -13.18
CA CYS A 193 17.28 -25.88 -13.63
C CYS A 193 17.82 -24.77 -12.72
N MET A 194 17.07 -24.32 -11.72
CA MET A 194 17.40 -23.30 -10.72
C MET A 194 17.72 -21.89 -11.27
N SER A 195 17.49 -21.62 -12.55
CA SER A 195 17.72 -20.30 -13.15
C SER A 195 16.89 -19.20 -12.45
N CYS A 196 15.68 -19.54 -11.99
CA CYS A 196 14.80 -18.65 -11.24
C CYS A 196 15.32 -18.29 -9.84
N VAL A 197 16.10 -19.19 -9.20
CA VAL A 197 16.75 -18.94 -7.92
C VAL A 197 17.84 -17.88 -8.10
N GLY A 198 18.73 -18.08 -9.09
CA GLY A 198 19.80 -17.12 -9.41
C GLY A 198 19.28 -15.74 -9.86
N ALA A 199 18.09 -15.69 -10.47
CA ALA A 199 17.47 -14.45 -10.92
C ALA A 199 16.70 -13.68 -9.81
N CYS A 200 16.47 -14.29 -8.63
CA CYS A 200 15.64 -13.68 -7.60
C CYS A 200 16.42 -12.69 -6.73
N PRO A 201 16.21 -11.36 -6.87
CA PRO A 201 16.98 -10.36 -6.14
C PRO A 201 16.65 -10.31 -4.64
N ALA A 202 15.49 -10.85 -4.26
CA ALA A 202 14.99 -10.83 -2.88
C ALA A 202 15.16 -12.18 -2.16
N SER A 203 15.86 -13.14 -2.76
CA SER A 203 16.06 -14.49 -2.20
C SER A 203 14.75 -15.17 -1.76
N ALA A 204 13.66 -14.87 -2.47
CA ALA A 204 12.38 -15.52 -2.23
C ALA A 204 12.37 -16.96 -2.74
N LEU A 205 13.09 -17.24 -3.82
CA LEU A 205 13.31 -18.56 -4.35
C LEU A 205 14.63 -19.12 -3.84
N GLN A 206 14.64 -20.37 -3.45
CA GLN A 206 15.78 -21.05 -2.87
C GLN A 206 15.88 -22.48 -3.43
N ASP A 207 17.09 -22.95 -3.62
CA ASP A 207 17.41 -24.35 -3.91
C ASP A 207 17.63 -25.15 -2.62
N ASN A 208 17.78 -26.45 -2.78
CA ASN A 208 18.22 -27.35 -1.72
C ASN A 208 19.53 -28.02 -2.16
N PRO A 209 20.64 -27.78 -1.44
CA PRO A 209 21.94 -28.37 -1.83
C PRO A 209 22.00 -29.89 -1.77
N GLN A 210 21.11 -30.55 -1.01
CA GLN A 210 21.12 -32.01 -0.82
C GLN A 210 20.23 -32.74 -1.82
N GLN A 211 19.27 -32.08 -2.44
CA GLN A 211 18.34 -32.72 -3.38
C GLN A 211 17.74 -31.69 -4.34
N PRO A 212 17.34 -32.09 -5.56
CA PRO A 212 16.69 -31.20 -6.50
C PRO A 212 15.30 -30.78 -5.96
N GLU A 213 15.22 -29.60 -5.38
CA GLU A 213 14.02 -29.06 -4.75
C GLU A 213 13.99 -27.55 -4.89
N LEU A 214 12.88 -27.01 -5.35
CA LEU A 214 12.63 -25.57 -5.41
C LEU A 214 11.77 -25.14 -4.23
N LYS A 215 12.28 -24.21 -3.42
CA LYS A 215 11.59 -23.62 -2.26
C LYS A 215 11.27 -22.17 -2.49
N PHE A 216 10.28 -21.67 -1.74
CA PHE A 216 9.81 -20.29 -1.85
C PHE A 216 9.38 -19.73 -0.48
N ILE A 217 9.83 -18.51 -0.20
CA ILE A 217 9.41 -17.71 0.96
C ILE A 217 8.57 -16.54 0.45
N GLU A 218 7.25 -16.59 0.67
CA GLU A 218 6.32 -15.61 0.12
C GLU A 218 6.58 -14.20 0.64
N LYS A 219 6.92 -14.06 1.92
CA LYS A 219 7.29 -12.79 2.54
C LYS A 219 8.39 -12.03 1.80
N ASN A 220 9.33 -12.74 1.19
CA ASN A 220 10.46 -12.13 0.49
C ASN A 220 10.11 -11.70 -0.94
N CYS A 221 9.02 -12.22 -1.51
CA CYS A 221 8.68 -11.97 -2.91
C CYS A 221 8.22 -10.51 -3.11
N VAL A 222 8.81 -9.85 -4.10
CA VAL A 222 8.48 -8.46 -4.50
C VAL A 222 7.73 -8.38 -5.83
N GLN A 223 7.22 -9.50 -6.33
CA GLN A 223 6.43 -9.59 -7.58
C GLN A 223 7.10 -8.96 -8.83
N CYS A 224 8.44 -8.92 -8.86
CA CYS A 224 9.19 -8.30 -9.96
C CYS A 224 9.12 -9.05 -11.29
N GLY A 225 8.72 -10.32 -11.29
CA GLY A 225 8.56 -11.16 -12.49
C GLY A 225 9.86 -11.68 -13.11
N LEU A 226 11.04 -11.40 -12.54
CA LEU A 226 12.32 -11.86 -13.08
C LEU A 226 12.40 -13.39 -13.17
N CYS A 227 11.92 -14.12 -12.17
CA CYS A 227 11.87 -15.57 -12.17
C CYS A 227 11.05 -16.14 -13.33
N ALA A 228 9.89 -15.53 -13.64
CA ALA A 228 9.06 -15.95 -14.76
C ALA A 228 9.71 -15.63 -16.12
N LYS A 229 10.35 -14.47 -16.25
CA LYS A 229 11.05 -14.06 -17.50
C LYS A 229 12.31 -14.88 -17.75
N THR A 230 13.01 -15.31 -16.69
CA THR A 230 14.25 -16.10 -16.81
C THR A 230 13.99 -17.59 -17.01
N CYS A 231 12.76 -18.06 -16.71
CA CYS A 231 12.44 -19.48 -16.83
C CYS A 231 12.39 -19.93 -18.30
N PRO A 232 13.32 -20.81 -18.75
CA PRO A 232 13.34 -21.26 -20.16
C PRO A 232 12.10 -22.08 -20.52
N GLU A 233 11.53 -22.78 -19.53
CA GLU A 233 10.34 -23.61 -19.70
C GLU A 233 9.02 -22.85 -19.52
N GLN A 234 9.08 -21.55 -19.20
CA GLN A 234 7.91 -20.72 -18.91
C GLN A 234 6.97 -21.40 -17.87
N ALA A 235 7.56 -22.05 -16.89
CA ALA A 235 6.84 -22.81 -15.88
C ALA A 235 6.32 -21.96 -14.71
N ILE A 236 6.66 -20.68 -14.63
CA ILE A 236 6.37 -19.82 -13.47
C ILE A 236 5.35 -18.75 -13.83
N SER A 237 4.32 -18.61 -12.99
CA SER A 237 3.34 -17.52 -13.07
C SER A 237 3.30 -16.75 -11.75
N LEU A 238 3.08 -15.43 -11.84
CA LEU A 238 2.92 -14.55 -10.69
C LEU A 238 1.50 -14.61 -10.14
N GLN A 239 1.37 -14.50 -8.83
CA GLN A 239 0.08 -14.47 -8.14
C GLN A 239 0.11 -13.33 -7.10
N PRO A 240 -0.32 -12.11 -7.46
CA PRO A 240 -0.42 -10.99 -6.53
C PRO A 240 -1.43 -11.29 -5.42
N ARG A 241 -0.95 -11.37 -4.18
CA ARG A 241 -1.78 -11.64 -3.01
C ARG A 241 -1.06 -11.25 -1.71
N LEU A 242 -1.80 -11.14 -0.63
CA LEU A 242 -1.27 -11.12 0.73
C LEU A 242 -1.74 -12.38 1.46
N LEU A 243 -0.82 -13.29 1.74
CA LEU A 243 -1.08 -14.47 2.57
C LEU A 243 -1.21 -14.02 4.03
N LEU A 244 -2.30 -14.41 4.69
CA LEU A 244 -2.65 -13.95 6.05
C LEU A 244 -2.19 -14.92 7.15
N THR A 245 -1.64 -16.06 6.74
CA THR A 245 -1.21 -17.12 7.66
C THR A 245 0.31 -17.07 7.92
N PRO A 246 0.81 -17.65 9.03
CA PRO A 246 2.24 -17.65 9.37
C PRO A 246 3.13 -18.31 8.32
N GLU A 247 2.59 -19.15 7.46
CA GLU A 247 3.30 -19.83 6.37
C GLU A 247 3.95 -18.86 5.39
N ARG A 248 3.49 -17.60 5.33
CA ARG A 248 4.14 -16.56 4.52
C ARG A 248 5.61 -16.34 4.88
N ASN A 249 6.00 -16.62 6.14
CA ASN A 249 7.35 -16.44 6.66
C ASN A 249 8.23 -17.67 6.50
N GLN A 250 7.67 -18.81 6.06
CA GLN A 250 8.34 -20.10 5.99
C GLN A 250 8.68 -20.46 4.55
N ALA A 251 9.80 -21.18 4.39
CA ALA A 251 10.15 -21.76 3.11
C ALA A 251 9.22 -22.93 2.81
N ARG A 252 8.35 -22.80 1.82
CA ARG A 252 7.50 -23.88 1.33
C ARG A 252 8.07 -24.50 0.07
N ARG A 253 7.87 -25.78 -0.10
CA ARG A 253 8.24 -26.51 -1.31
C ARG A 253 7.29 -26.13 -2.44
N LEU A 254 7.85 -25.83 -3.61
CA LEU A 254 7.10 -25.58 -4.84
C LEU A 254 7.17 -26.77 -5.80
N HIS A 255 8.33 -27.42 -5.90
CA HIS A 255 8.58 -28.55 -6.79
C HIS A 255 9.79 -29.36 -6.34
N HIS A 256 9.83 -30.68 -6.66
CA HIS A 256 10.91 -31.64 -6.36
C HIS A 256 10.87 -32.81 -7.33
#